data_5754d9a912dd57ab602af5221ec44ac7
#
_entry.id   5754d9a912dd57ab602af5221ec44ac7
#
_cell.length_a   1.000
_cell.length_b   1.000
_cell.length_c   1.000
_cell.angle_alpha   90.00
_cell.angle_beta   90.00
_cell.angle_gamma   90.00
#
_symmetry.space_group_name_H-M   'P 1'
#
loop_
_entity.id
_entity.type
_entity.pdbx_description
1 polymer ?
#
loop_
_entity_poly.entity_id
_entity_poly.type
_entity_poly.pdbx_seq_one_letter_code
_entity_poly.pdbx_strand_id
1 'polypeptide(L)'
;MDIRKASKMLFVLSAASLVLPWFTYNAEIMGYCFGSEFYVYFVAPMIMLWLALFGKGHVLLGIFGAMTNITILVYALGGWMKIHNISSEFMLIEGIHTSVFGFWVSFVLFGALLASVITDNMKMNRNEGTEVTECC
;
A
#
# COMPACT_ATOMS: atom_id res chain seq x y z
N MET A 1 21.56 0.08 7.05
CA MET A 1 20.84 0.17 5.77
C MET A 1 20.22 1.56 5.64
N ASP A 2 20.41 2.21 4.52
CA ASP A 2 19.81 3.51 4.26
C ASP A 2 18.27 3.36 4.18
N ILE A 3 17.55 4.27 4.83
CA ILE A 3 16.09 4.26 4.87
C ILE A 3 15.47 4.33 3.47
N ARG A 4 16.12 5.05 2.56
CA ARG A 4 15.65 5.17 1.18
C ARG A 4 15.77 3.86 0.41
N LYS A 5 16.83 3.09 0.66
CA LYS A 5 16.98 1.73 0.10
C LYS A 5 15.92 0.78 0.66
N ALA A 6 15.64 0.89 1.96
CA ALA A 6 14.58 0.11 2.60
C ALA A 6 13.21 0.43 1.99
N SER A 7 12.91 1.71 1.75
CA SER A 7 11.66 2.12 1.10
C SER A 7 11.53 1.56 -0.31
N LYS A 8 12.61 1.55 -1.09
CA LYS A 8 12.62 0.97 -2.44
C LYS A 8 12.36 -0.54 -2.41
N MET A 9 13.00 -1.24 -1.47
CA MET A 9 12.76 -2.68 -1.29
C MET A 9 11.32 -2.97 -0.88
N LEU A 10 10.78 -2.20 0.05
CA LEU A 10 9.39 -2.33 0.49
C LEU A 10 8.41 -2.04 -0.65
N PHE A 11 8.72 -1.08 -1.51
CA PHE A 11 7.92 -0.80 -2.70
C PHE A 11 7.83 -2.02 -3.62
N VAL A 12 8.98 -2.63 -3.91
CA VAL A 12 9.04 -3.82 -4.78
C VAL A 12 8.30 -5.00 -4.14
N LEU A 13 8.51 -5.23 -2.85
CA LEU A 13 7.84 -6.31 -2.12
C LEU A 13 6.32 -6.09 -2.05
N SER A 14 5.89 -4.85 -1.83
CA SER A 14 4.48 -4.50 -1.81
C SER A 14 3.83 -4.74 -3.18
N ALA A 15 4.49 -4.34 -4.26
CA ALA A 15 4.01 -4.60 -5.61
C ALA A 15 3.91 -6.10 -5.89
N ALA A 16 4.91 -6.87 -5.49
CA ALA A 16 4.91 -8.32 -5.64
C ALA A 16 3.79 -8.99 -4.84
N SER A 17 3.45 -8.45 -3.67
CA SER A 17 2.39 -9.00 -2.82
C SER A 17 0.98 -8.91 -3.45
N LEU A 18 0.81 -8.07 -4.48
CA LEU A 18 -0.47 -7.98 -5.21
C LEU A 18 -0.80 -9.25 -5.98
N VAL A 19 0.18 -10.10 -6.26
CA VAL A 19 -0.06 -11.41 -6.92
C VAL A 19 -0.55 -12.48 -5.95
N LEU A 20 -0.52 -12.20 -4.64
CA LEU A 20 -0.96 -13.16 -3.63
C LEU A 20 -2.49 -13.22 -3.55
N PRO A 21 -3.07 -14.38 -3.16
CA PRO A 21 -4.50 -14.46 -2.87
C PRO A 21 -4.80 -13.68 -1.61
N TRP A 22 -5.80 -12.81 -1.68
CA TRP A 22 -6.19 -11.94 -0.57
C TRP A 22 -7.44 -12.42 0.15
N PHE A 23 -8.40 -12.94 -0.59
CA PHE A 23 -9.70 -13.37 -0.05
C PHE A 23 -10.10 -14.72 -0.63
N THR A 24 -10.86 -15.49 0.17
CA THR A 24 -11.48 -16.72 -0.29
C THR A 24 -13.00 -16.57 -0.27
N TYR A 25 -13.68 -17.18 -1.20
CA TYR A 25 -15.13 -17.25 -1.18
C TYR A 25 -15.60 -18.68 -1.43
N ASN A 26 -16.60 -19.07 -0.64
CA ASN A 26 -17.27 -20.37 -0.76
C ASN A 26 -18.48 -20.19 -1.68
N ALA A 27 -18.25 -20.23 -2.98
CA ALA A 27 -19.30 -20.51 -3.94
C ALA A 27 -19.22 -22.01 -4.26
N GLU A 28 -20.13 -22.53 -5.04
CA GLU A 28 -20.10 -23.91 -5.51
C GLU A 28 -18.75 -24.29 -6.13
N ILE A 29 -17.97 -23.26 -6.51
CA ILE A 29 -16.59 -23.39 -6.94
C ILE A 29 -15.74 -22.55 -5.97
N MET A 30 -14.86 -23.19 -5.20
CA MET A 30 -13.92 -22.50 -4.33
C MET A 30 -13.05 -21.56 -5.15
N GLY A 31 -13.12 -20.27 -4.87
CA GLY A 31 -12.35 -19.25 -5.57
C GLY A 31 -11.55 -18.38 -4.64
N TYR A 32 -10.50 -17.78 -5.18
CA TYR A 32 -9.68 -16.78 -4.50
C TYR A 32 -9.77 -15.45 -5.23
N CYS A 33 -9.89 -14.37 -4.45
CA CYS A 33 -9.74 -13.02 -4.97
C CYS A 33 -8.28 -12.61 -4.77
N PHE A 34 -7.56 -12.37 -5.85
CA PHE A 34 -6.16 -11.97 -5.79
C PHE A 34 -6.03 -10.46 -5.67
N GLY A 35 -4.95 -9.99 -5.03
CA GLY A 35 -4.67 -8.57 -4.95
C GLY A 35 -4.55 -7.89 -6.30
N SER A 36 -4.06 -8.63 -7.31
CA SER A 36 -3.94 -8.12 -8.68
C SER A 36 -5.27 -7.73 -9.34
N GLU A 37 -6.39 -8.25 -8.85
CA GLU A 37 -7.72 -7.86 -9.35
C GLU A 37 -8.05 -6.40 -9.03
N PHE A 38 -7.36 -5.81 -8.07
CA PHE A 38 -7.51 -4.40 -7.69
C PHE A 38 -6.46 -3.50 -8.35
N TYR A 39 -5.72 -3.99 -9.36
CA TYR A 39 -4.61 -3.26 -9.97
C TYR A 39 -5.00 -1.87 -10.48
N VAL A 40 -6.21 -1.72 -10.99
CA VAL A 40 -6.72 -0.43 -11.50
C VAL A 40 -6.67 0.65 -10.41
N TYR A 41 -6.97 0.28 -9.17
CA TYR A 41 -6.95 1.21 -8.04
C TYR A 41 -5.52 1.53 -7.58
N PHE A 42 -4.60 0.60 -7.74
CA PHE A 42 -3.22 0.75 -7.28
C PHE A 42 -2.30 1.45 -8.28
N VAL A 43 -2.71 1.55 -9.55
CA VAL A 43 -1.85 2.12 -10.61
C VAL A 43 -1.42 3.54 -10.27
N ALA A 44 -2.36 4.42 -9.98
CA ALA A 44 -2.05 5.83 -9.70
C ALA A 44 -1.16 6.01 -8.46
N PRO A 45 -1.52 5.46 -7.27
CA PRO A 45 -0.67 5.64 -6.09
C PRO A 45 0.68 4.94 -6.20
N MET A 46 0.78 3.83 -6.93
CA MET A 46 2.07 3.17 -7.16
C MET A 46 2.97 4.00 -8.07
N ILE A 47 2.41 4.67 -9.07
CA ILE A 47 3.16 5.61 -9.92
C ILE A 47 3.67 6.79 -9.08
N MET A 48 2.83 7.33 -8.19
CA MET A 48 3.23 8.40 -7.28
C MET A 48 4.41 7.99 -6.39
N LEU A 49 4.34 6.80 -5.81
CA LEU A 49 5.43 6.23 -5.01
C LEU A 49 6.68 6.01 -5.83
N TRP A 50 6.54 5.49 -7.04
CA TRP A 50 7.67 5.23 -7.93
C TRP A 50 8.40 6.54 -8.28
N LEU A 51 7.66 7.58 -8.62
CA LEU A 51 8.23 8.90 -8.91
C LEU A 51 8.95 9.50 -7.69
N ALA A 52 8.38 9.31 -6.50
CA ALA A 52 8.99 9.81 -5.27
C ALA A 52 10.26 9.06 -4.88
N LEU A 53 10.31 7.74 -5.10
CA LEU A 53 11.43 6.90 -4.65
C LEU A 53 12.53 6.75 -5.71
N PHE A 54 12.18 6.66 -6.98
CA PHE A 54 13.11 6.38 -8.07
C PHE A 54 13.31 7.55 -9.02
N GLY A 55 12.39 8.53 -9.00
CA GLY A 55 12.44 9.71 -9.85
C GLY A 55 12.78 10.97 -9.08
N LYS A 56 12.43 12.11 -9.67
CA LYS A 56 12.64 13.45 -9.10
C LYS A 56 11.37 13.97 -8.40
N GLY A 57 10.43 13.10 -8.07
CA GLY A 57 9.19 13.49 -7.40
C GLY A 57 9.44 13.97 -5.97
N HIS A 58 8.59 14.86 -5.51
CA HIS A 58 8.64 15.37 -4.14
C HIS A 58 8.28 14.26 -3.13
N VAL A 59 8.89 14.28 -1.96
CA VAL A 59 8.66 13.26 -0.90
C VAL A 59 7.18 13.22 -0.48
N LEU A 60 6.49 14.36 -0.47
CA LEU A 60 5.06 14.41 -0.15
C LEU A 60 4.22 13.58 -1.11
N LEU A 61 4.63 13.48 -2.36
CA LEU A 61 3.97 12.62 -3.35
C LEU A 61 4.04 11.15 -2.93
N GLY A 62 5.18 10.72 -2.39
CA GLY A 62 5.38 9.37 -1.85
C GLY A 62 4.47 9.08 -0.65
N ILE A 63 4.37 10.02 0.27
CA ILE A 63 3.49 9.91 1.44
C ILE A 63 2.03 9.79 0.98
N PHE A 64 1.61 10.64 0.07
CA PHE A 64 0.26 10.63 -0.48
C PHE A 64 -0.06 9.28 -1.15
N GLY A 65 0.86 8.80 -1.98
CA GLY A 65 0.71 7.50 -2.64
C GLY A 65 0.61 6.34 -1.65
N ALA A 66 1.46 6.34 -0.63
CA ALA A 66 1.44 5.30 0.41
C ALA A 66 0.14 5.33 1.22
N MET A 67 -0.35 6.50 1.60
CA MET A 67 -1.63 6.64 2.30
C MET A 67 -2.80 6.17 1.43
N THR A 68 -2.78 6.49 0.15
CA THR A 68 -3.80 6.06 -0.81
C THR A 68 -3.81 4.54 -0.93
N ASN A 69 -2.64 3.90 -0.96
CA ASN A 69 -2.54 2.43 -0.99
C ASN A 69 -3.19 1.79 0.24
N ILE A 70 -2.95 2.33 1.43
CA ILE A 70 -3.58 1.83 2.67
C ILE A 70 -5.10 1.99 2.60
N THR A 71 -5.59 3.12 2.12
CA THR A 71 -7.02 3.38 1.93
C THR A 71 -7.64 2.36 0.97
N ILE A 72 -6.95 2.04 -0.12
CA ILE A 72 -7.41 1.04 -1.10
C ILE A 72 -7.46 -0.35 -0.46
N LEU A 73 -6.48 -0.71 0.38
CA LEU A 73 -6.50 -1.99 1.10
C LEU A 73 -7.71 -2.11 2.01
N VAL A 74 -8.04 -1.06 2.76
CA VAL A 74 -9.22 -1.05 3.62
C VAL A 74 -10.50 -1.13 2.78
N TYR A 75 -10.56 -0.42 1.67
CA TYR A 75 -11.68 -0.49 0.73
C TYR A 75 -11.84 -1.90 0.16
N ALA A 76 -10.74 -2.53 -0.22
CA ALA A 76 -10.76 -3.91 -0.73
C ALA A 76 -11.29 -4.88 0.33
N LEU A 77 -10.88 -4.71 1.59
CA LEU A 77 -11.31 -5.55 2.70
C LEU A 77 -12.84 -5.57 2.86
N GLY A 78 -13.48 -4.40 2.73
CA GLY A 78 -14.93 -4.30 2.88
C GLY A 78 -15.72 -4.40 1.58
N GLY A 79 -15.08 -4.15 0.45
CA GLY A 79 -15.75 -4.01 -0.85
C GLY A 79 -15.50 -5.13 -1.86
N TRP A 80 -14.63 -6.11 -1.57
CA TRP A 80 -14.31 -7.14 -2.55
C TRP A 80 -15.52 -7.98 -2.98
N MET A 81 -16.42 -8.27 -2.04
CA MET A 81 -17.65 -9.02 -2.34
C MET A 81 -18.58 -8.23 -3.26
N LYS A 82 -18.61 -6.91 -3.10
CA LYS A 82 -19.40 -6.04 -3.97
C LYS A 82 -18.84 -6.00 -5.39
N ILE A 83 -17.53 -5.95 -5.52
CA ILE A 83 -16.85 -5.96 -6.83
C ILE A 83 -17.11 -7.27 -7.56
N HIS A 84 -17.15 -8.39 -6.83
CA HIS A 84 -17.42 -9.72 -7.40
C HIS A 84 -18.91 -10.07 -7.48
N ASN A 85 -19.81 -9.12 -7.19
CA ASN A 85 -21.27 -9.30 -7.22
C ASN A 85 -21.76 -10.38 -6.27
N ILE A 86 -21.02 -10.67 -5.19
CA ILE A 86 -21.41 -11.64 -4.15
C ILE A 86 -22.35 -10.96 -3.15
N SER A 87 -22.12 -9.68 -2.86
CA SER A 87 -22.94 -8.88 -1.96
C SER A 87 -23.18 -7.50 -2.58
N SER A 88 -24.33 -6.91 -2.31
CA SER A 88 -24.67 -5.54 -2.74
C SER A 88 -24.20 -4.48 -1.74
N GLU A 89 -23.75 -4.90 -0.55
CA GLU A 89 -23.36 -4.01 0.54
C GLU A 89 -21.88 -4.09 0.84
N PHE A 90 -21.34 -3.00 1.42
CA PHE A 90 -19.99 -2.96 1.94
C PHE A 90 -19.94 -3.69 3.28
N MET A 91 -19.25 -4.82 3.34
CA MET A 91 -19.23 -5.72 4.50
C MET A 91 -17.79 -5.90 5.01
N LEU A 92 -17.38 -5.04 5.93
CA LEU A 92 -16.01 -5.05 6.47
C LEU A 92 -15.75 -6.31 7.32
N ILE A 93 -16.71 -6.69 8.16
CA ILE A 93 -16.57 -7.85 9.06
C ILE A 93 -16.45 -9.15 8.24
N GLU A 94 -17.29 -9.29 7.23
CA GLU A 94 -17.24 -10.46 6.32
C GLU A 94 -15.92 -10.47 5.54
N GLY A 95 -15.41 -9.29 5.14
CA GLY A 95 -14.12 -9.17 4.50
C GLY A 95 -12.99 -9.67 5.39
N ILE A 96 -13.03 -9.35 6.69
CA ILE A 96 -12.04 -9.83 7.66
C ILE A 96 -12.11 -11.35 7.79
N HIS A 97 -13.31 -11.92 7.88
CA HIS A 97 -13.50 -13.37 8.01
C HIS A 97 -13.06 -14.14 6.77
N THR A 98 -13.16 -13.54 5.59
CA THR A 98 -12.76 -14.17 4.32
C THR A 98 -11.33 -13.85 3.92
N SER A 99 -10.64 -12.97 4.65
CA SER A 99 -9.26 -12.60 4.36
C SER A 99 -8.33 -13.78 4.58
N VAL A 100 -7.35 -13.92 3.69
CA VAL A 100 -6.30 -14.93 3.81
C VAL A 100 -4.95 -14.25 4.04
N PHE A 101 -3.95 -15.06 4.33
CA PHE A 101 -2.59 -14.66 4.65
C PHE A 101 -2.03 -13.60 3.67
N GLY A 102 -2.28 -13.75 2.36
CA GLY A 102 -1.78 -12.81 1.35
C GLY A 102 -2.22 -11.37 1.56
N PHE A 103 -3.47 -11.15 1.98
CA PHE A 103 -3.95 -9.80 2.29
C PHE A 103 -3.17 -9.17 3.45
N TRP A 104 -2.98 -9.93 4.53
CA TRP A 104 -2.30 -9.41 5.72
C TRP A 104 -0.82 -9.15 5.47
N VAL A 105 -0.17 -9.98 4.65
CA VAL A 105 1.21 -9.73 4.19
C VAL A 105 1.28 -8.41 3.42
N SER A 106 0.36 -8.19 2.50
CA SER A 106 0.29 -6.95 1.73
C SER A 106 0.04 -5.75 2.65
N PHE A 107 -0.87 -5.88 3.61
CA PHE A 107 -1.20 -4.82 4.56
C PHE A 107 0.02 -4.42 5.38
N VAL A 108 0.77 -5.39 5.89
CA VAL A 108 2.00 -5.13 6.65
C VAL A 108 3.06 -4.45 5.77
N LEU A 109 3.23 -4.93 4.54
CA LEU A 109 4.22 -4.37 3.60
C LEU A 109 3.89 -2.92 3.23
N PHE A 110 2.64 -2.63 2.90
CA PHE A 110 2.22 -1.26 2.59
C PHE A 110 2.29 -0.34 3.82
N GLY A 111 1.96 -0.86 5.00
CA GLY A 111 2.10 -0.14 6.25
C GLY A 111 3.56 0.21 6.56
N ALA A 112 4.46 -0.76 6.40
CA ALA A 112 5.90 -0.55 6.57
C ALA A 112 6.45 0.45 5.54
N LEU A 113 5.97 0.38 4.31
CA LEU A 113 6.35 1.34 3.26
C LEU A 113 5.93 2.76 3.63
N LEU A 114 4.70 2.94 4.10
CA LEU A 114 4.22 4.24 4.57
C LEU A 114 5.09 4.76 5.72
N ALA A 115 5.37 3.93 6.71
CA ALA A 115 6.21 4.30 7.85
C ALA A 115 7.62 4.71 7.40
N SER A 116 8.23 3.98 6.48
CA SER A 116 9.57 4.28 5.98
C SER A 116 9.62 5.58 5.18
N VAL A 117 8.59 5.86 4.37
CA VAL A 117 8.50 7.12 3.60
C VAL A 117 8.32 8.31 4.53
N ILE A 118 7.49 8.20 5.56
CA ILE A 118 7.28 9.24 6.55
C ILE A 118 8.60 9.51 7.32
N THR A 119 9.30 8.45 7.74
CA THR A 119 10.56 8.56 8.46
C THR A 119 11.64 9.25 7.60
N ASP A 120 11.72 8.89 6.33
CA ASP A 120 12.65 9.51 5.38
C ASP A 120 12.36 11.02 5.23
N ASN A 121 11.08 11.40 5.12
CA ASN A 121 10.67 12.81 5.05
C ASN A 121 11.04 13.57 6.33
N MET A 122 10.79 13.00 7.49
CA MET A 122 11.16 13.63 8.77
C MET A 122 12.67 13.83 8.89
N LYS A 123 13.45 12.85 8.44
CA LYS A 123 14.92 12.92 8.45
C LYS A 123 15.43 14.01 7.52
N MET A 124 14.86 14.16 6.33
CA MET A 124 15.20 15.22 5.39
C MET A 124 14.88 16.60 5.95
N ASN A 125 13.71 16.78 6.54
CA ASN A 125 13.32 18.05 7.16
C ASN A 125 14.25 18.42 8.33
N ARG A 126 14.68 17.43 9.11
CA ARG A 126 15.65 17.67 10.20
C ARG A 126 16.99 18.15 9.66
N ASN A 127 17.48 17.55 8.61
CA ASN A 127 18.74 17.94 7.98
C ASN A 127 18.68 19.35 7.40
N GLU A 128 17.58 19.71 6.73
CA GLU A 128 17.36 21.07 6.22
C GLU A 128 17.34 22.11 7.35
N GLY A 129 16.66 21.80 8.43
CA GLY A 129 16.63 22.67 9.63
C GLY A 129 18.02 22.87 10.23
N THR A 130 18.85 21.83 10.29
CA THR A 130 20.21 21.90 10.81
C THR A 130 21.09 22.74 9.90
N GLU A 131 21.00 22.58 8.59
CA GLU A 131 21.77 23.38 7.61
C GLU A 131 21.43 24.87 7.72
N VAL A 132 20.17 25.22 7.83
CA VAL A 132 19.71 26.61 7.99
C VAL A 132 20.26 27.19 9.29
N THR A 133 20.32 26.42 10.36
CA THR A 133 20.86 26.86 11.65
C THR A 133 22.37 27.09 11.57
N GLU A 134 23.10 26.28 10.86
CA GLU A 134 24.56 26.42 10.67
C GLU A 134 24.93 27.65 9.81
N CYS A 135 24.09 28.03 8.87
CA CYS A 135 24.30 29.20 8.02
C CYS A 135 24.08 30.55 8.73
N CYS A 136 23.49 30.50 9.91
CA CYS A 136 23.27 31.70 10.74
C CYS A 136 24.25 31.74 11.88
#